data_5793875f4f3ad1d453f8d41683993b97
#
_entry.id   5793875f4f3ad1d453f8d41683993b97
#
_cell.length_a   1.000
_cell.length_b   1.000
_cell.length_c   1.000
_cell.angle_alpha   90.00
_cell.angle_beta   90.00
_cell.angle_gamma   90.00
#
_symmetry.space_group_name_H-M   'P 1'
#
loop_
_entity.id
_entity.type
_entity.pdbx_description
1 polymer ?
#
loop_
_entity_poly.entity_id
_entity_poly.type
_entity_poly.pdbx_seq_one_letter_code
_entity_poly.pdbx_strand_id
1 'polypeptide(L)'
;EEDAEALEEETEAEEDTGDCSNEDTRNGDEIGDTELLVVSFGTSYNDNRQATIGAIEDALEDALEEAFPDYSVRRAFTSQIIIDKVAERDGKKFDNVGEALERAVDNGVKTLVVQPTHLMDGFEFTDLQDELNEYVDNFDQVVLANPLLTSEEDFDNVVTAITDATAEYDDGETAIVFMGHGTEADSNEVYGKLQDKLAEAGKDNYFVGTVEASPSLEDVLAAVQEGDYTKVVLRDLMVVAGDHAHNDMAGDEEGSWKTTFEDAGYEVECVLDGLGQLDAIQQMYVAHTQEAIDTLSAAE
;
A
#
# COMPACT_ATOMS: atom_id res chain seq x y z
N GLU A 1 -8.29 -8.15 -16.59
CA GLU A 1 -9.16 -7.36 -17.50
C GLU A 1 -10.39 -6.78 -16.75
N GLU A 2 -10.77 -7.29 -15.56
CA GLU A 2 -11.89 -6.74 -14.76
C GLU A 2 -11.45 -5.58 -13.85
N ASP A 3 -10.20 -5.55 -13.40
CA ASP A 3 -9.66 -4.43 -12.60
C ASP A 3 -9.49 -3.10 -13.37
N ALA A 4 -9.55 -3.15 -14.70
CA ALA A 4 -9.45 -1.96 -15.56
C ALA A 4 -10.78 -1.22 -15.76
N GLU A 5 -11.93 -1.86 -15.49
CA GLU A 5 -13.26 -1.24 -15.71
C GLU A 5 -13.72 -0.36 -14.53
N ALA A 6 -13.16 -0.53 -13.33
CA ALA A 6 -13.55 0.23 -12.14
C ALA A 6 -13.01 1.68 -12.11
N LEU A 7 -12.08 2.03 -13.00
CA LEU A 7 -11.42 3.35 -13.03
C LEU A 7 -11.98 4.31 -14.10
N GLU A 8 -13.04 3.95 -14.84
CA GLU A 8 -13.53 4.77 -15.99
C GLU A 8 -14.58 5.84 -15.67
N GLU A 9 -15.05 6.01 -14.44
CA GLU A 9 -15.99 7.10 -14.08
C GLU A 9 -15.34 8.15 -13.17
N GLU A 10 -14.29 8.82 -13.65
CA GLU A 10 -13.81 10.05 -13.00
C GLU A 10 -14.63 11.24 -13.44
N THR A 11 -15.39 11.82 -12.52
CA THR A 11 -15.97 13.17 -12.66
C THR A 11 -14.83 14.17 -12.75
N GLU A 12 -14.84 15.02 -13.81
CA GLU A 12 -13.92 16.13 -14.07
C GLU A 12 -14.00 17.23 -12.98
N ALA A 13 -13.63 16.92 -11.76
CA ALA A 13 -13.20 17.94 -10.81
C ALA A 13 -11.66 17.91 -10.83
N GLU A 14 -11.03 19.06 -11.11
CA GLU A 14 -9.59 19.24 -10.90
C GLU A 14 -9.34 19.10 -9.39
N GLU A 15 -9.19 17.87 -8.89
CA GLU A 15 -8.80 17.62 -7.51
C GLU A 15 -7.40 18.18 -7.29
N ASP A 16 -7.22 18.93 -6.21
CA ASP A 16 -5.89 19.36 -5.75
C ASP A 16 -5.15 18.12 -5.22
N THR A 17 -4.35 17.51 -6.07
CA THR A 17 -3.57 16.29 -5.73
C THR A 17 -2.19 16.60 -5.15
N GLY A 18 -1.84 17.89 -5.01
CA GLY A 18 -0.56 18.35 -4.49
C GLY A 18 0.54 18.55 -5.53
N ASP A 19 1.66 19.15 -5.10
CA ASP A 19 2.81 19.50 -5.94
C ASP A 19 3.84 18.36 -5.99
N CYS A 20 4.10 17.84 -7.18
CA CYS A 20 5.14 16.82 -7.43
C CYS A 20 6.36 17.37 -8.20
N SER A 21 6.51 18.68 -8.33
CA SER A 21 7.58 19.30 -9.13
C SER A 21 9.00 18.85 -8.72
N ASN A 22 9.22 18.62 -7.43
CA ASN A 22 10.49 18.20 -6.85
C ASN A 22 10.56 16.69 -6.58
N GLU A 23 9.52 15.93 -6.89
CA GLU A 23 9.53 14.49 -6.66
C GLU A 23 10.55 13.79 -7.57
N ASP A 24 11.40 12.96 -6.98
CA ASP A 24 12.30 12.08 -7.71
C ASP A 24 11.52 10.89 -8.26
N THR A 25 11.64 10.65 -9.55
CA THR A 25 11.02 9.48 -10.21
C THR A 25 11.75 8.17 -9.93
N ARG A 26 12.96 8.25 -9.35
CA ARG A 26 13.83 7.12 -8.97
C ARG A 26 14.08 6.13 -10.13
N ASN A 27 14.10 6.62 -11.36
CA ASN A 27 14.37 5.86 -12.57
C ASN A 27 15.61 6.36 -13.35
N GLY A 28 16.59 6.91 -12.62
CA GLY A 28 17.84 7.38 -13.20
C GLY A 28 18.72 6.24 -13.70
N ASP A 29 19.62 6.56 -14.65
CA ASP A 29 20.65 5.67 -15.15
C ASP A 29 21.97 5.87 -14.37
N GLU A 30 23.03 5.13 -14.73
CA GLU A 30 24.36 5.23 -14.12
C GLU A 30 24.39 4.87 -12.62
N ILE A 31 23.69 3.81 -12.26
CA ILE A 31 23.69 3.21 -10.91
C ILE A 31 24.80 2.17 -10.76
N GLY A 32 25.01 1.69 -9.53
CA GLY A 32 26.02 0.66 -9.24
C GLY A 32 25.60 -0.74 -9.69
N ASP A 33 26.36 -1.75 -9.20
CA ASP A 33 26.13 -3.16 -9.52
C ASP A 33 24.96 -3.77 -8.72
N THR A 34 24.43 -3.06 -7.71
CA THR A 34 23.39 -3.52 -6.80
C THR A 34 22.22 -2.56 -6.77
N GLU A 35 21.01 -3.09 -6.87
CA GLU A 35 19.79 -2.30 -6.93
C GLU A 35 18.73 -2.87 -5.98
N LEU A 36 18.05 -1.97 -5.26
CA LEU A 36 16.76 -2.22 -4.64
C LEU A 36 15.66 -1.59 -5.49
N LEU A 37 14.86 -2.40 -6.15
CA LEU A 37 13.67 -1.97 -6.87
C LEU A 37 12.46 -2.04 -5.94
N VAL A 38 11.92 -0.89 -5.58
CA VAL A 38 10.68 -0.77 -4.81
C VAL A 38 9.51 -0.74 -5.79
N VAL A 39 8.60 -1.72 -5.65
CA VAL A 39 7.46 -1.88 -6.56
C VAL A 39 6.17 -1.61 -5.80
N SER A 40 5.43 -0.60 -6.24
CA SER A 40 4.16 -0.17 -5.66
C SER A 40 3.04 -0.21 -6.71
N PHE A 41 1.79 -0.28 -6.29
CA PHE A 41 0.66 -0.07 -7.21
C PHE A 41 0.73 1.32 -7.84
N GLY A 42 1.05 2.31 -7.03
CA GLY A 42 1.05 3.73 -7.39
C GLY A 42 -0.20 4.45 -6.90
N THR A 43 -0.18 5.76 -7.00
CA THR A 43 -1.35 6.63 -6.82
C THR A 43 -1.17 7.92 -7.60
N SER A 44 -2.25 8.46 -8.14
CA SER A 44 -2.24 9.74 -8.84
C SER A 44 -2.32 10.96 -7.88
N TYR A 45 -2.61 10.73 -6.61
CA TYR A 45 -2.60 11.77 -5.57
C TYR A 45 -1.16 12.06 -5.14
N ASN A 46 -0.62 13.19 -5.61
CA ASN A 46 0.79 13.53 -5.49
C ASN A 46 1.26 13.67 -4.03
N ASP A 47 0.48 14.35 -3.18
CA ASP A 47 0.82 14.51 -1.76
C ASP A 47 0.78 13.16 -1.04
N ASN A 48 -0.24 12.34 -1.31
CA ASN A 48 -0.34 11.02 -0.71
C ASN A 48 0.77 10.09 -1.20
N ARG A 49 1.11 10.11 -2.50
CA ARG A 49 2.21 9.31 -3.06
C ARG A 49 3.54 9.61 -2.37
N GLN A 50 3.84 10.90 -2.15
CA GLN A 50 5.06 11.31 -1.47
C GLN A 50 5.03 10.94 0.01
N ALA A 51 3.88 11.11 0.69
CA ALA A 51 3.74 10.81 2.10
C ALA A 51 3.71 9.30 2.41
N THR A 52 3.42 8.44 1.44
CA THR A 52 3.31 6.99 1.60
C THR A 52 4.45 6.25 0.90
N ILE A 53 4.37 6.11 -0.43
CA ILE A 53 5.39 5.41 -1.23
C ILE A 53 6.75 6.08 -1.06
N GLY A 54 6.81 7.41 -1.18
CA GLY A 54 8.04 8.16 -0.98
C GLY A 54 8.63 7.95 0.40
N ALA A 55 7.81 7.98 1.44
CA ALA A 55 8.27 7.75 2.82
C ALA A 55 8.80 6.32 3.05
N ILE A 56 8.18 5.29 2.43
CA ILE A 56 8.71 3.93 2.47
C ILE A 56 10.07 3.85 1.76
N GLU A 57 10.19 4.46 0.59
CA GLU A 57 11.44 4.47 -0.17
C GLU A 57 12.56 5.22 0.54
N ASP A 58 12.25 6.34 1.18
CA ASP A 58 13.21 7.11 1.97
C ASP A 58 13.68 6.29 3.20
N ALA A 59 12.76 5.61 3.89
CA ALA A 59 13.12 4.72 4.99
C ALA A 59 14.00 3.55 4.57
N LEU A 60 13.75 2.99 3.38
CA LEU A 60 14.56 1.93 2.78
C LEU A 60 15.95 2.47 2.40
N GLU A 61 16.03 3.63 1.77
CA GLU A 61 17.29 4.29 1.40
C GLU A 61 18.14 4.60 2.63
N ASP A 62 17.56 5.21 3.66
CA ASP A 62 18.25 5.50 4.92
C ASP A 62 18.81 4.23 5.59
N ALA A 63 18.01 3.15 5.62
CA ALA A 63 18.45 1.88 6.19
C ALA A 63 19.57 1.22 5.38
N LEU A 64 19.52 1.31 4.05
CA LEU A 64 20.54 0.75 3.17
C LEU A 64 21.83 1.58 3.19
N GLU A 65 21.79 2.90 3.29
CA GLU A 65 22.99 3.74 3.42
C GLU A 65 23.87 3.32 4.61
N GLU A 66 23.28 2.87 5.70
CA GLU A 66 24.00 2.41 6.89
C GLU A 66 24.55 0.99 6.72
N ALA A 67 23.73 0.05 6.20
CA ALA A 67 24.01 -1.37 6.19
C ALA A 67 24.61 -1.88 4.86
N PHE A 68 24.16 -1.30 3.74
CA PHE A 68 24.47 -1.74 2.37
C PHE A 68 24.65 -0.54 1.43
N PRO A 69 25.70 0.30 1.61
CA PRO A 69 25.85 1.59 0.92
C PRO A 69 26.03 1.49 -0.61
N ASP A 70 26.20 0.28 -1.13
CA ASP A 70 26.37 0.06 -2.57
C ASP A 70 25.02 -0.11 -3.31
N TYR A 71 23.90 -0.19 -2.57
CA TYR A 71 22.57 -0.31 -3.17
C TYR A 71 22.03 1.03 -3.65
N SER A 72 21.46 1.03 -4.85
CA SER A 72 20.69 2.15 -5.38
C SER A 72 19.20 1.84 -5.27
N VAL A 73 18.42 2.76 -4.71
CA VAL A 73 16.96 2.60 -4.59
C VAL A 73 16.27 3.12 -5.84
N ARG A 74 15.45 2.28 -6.45
CA ARG A 74 14.67 2.56 -7.65
C ARG A 74 13.18 2.31 -7.42
N ARG A 75 12.35 2.89 -8.27
CA ARG A 75 10.89 2.83 -8.20
C ARG A 75 10.30 2.21 -9.46
N ALA A 76 9.28 1.39 -9.29
CA ALA A 76 8.35 1.02 -10.35
C ALA A 76 6.91 1.01 -9.85
N PHE A 77 5.96 1.23 -10.76
CA PHE A 77 4.54 1.07 -10.46
C PHE A 77 3.95 -0.08 -11.28
N THR A 78 2.98 -0.80 -10.70
CA THR A 78 2.26 -1.86 -11.40
C THR A 78 1.09 -1.31 -12.22
N SER A 79 0.48 -0.19 -11.80
CA SER A 79 -0.67 0.39 -12.48
C SER A 79 -0.27 1.31 -13.64
N GLN A 80 -0.43 0.84 -14.88
CA GLN A 80 -0.18 1.64 -16.08
C GLN A 80 -1.11 2.86 -16.16
N ILE A 81 -2.36 2.72 -15.69
CA ILE A 81 -3.34 3.83 -15.68
C ILE A 81 -2.82 4.99 -14.81
N ILE A 82 -2.28 4.68 -13.63
CA ILE A 82 -1.69 5.70 -12.74
C ILE A 82 -0.48 6.35 -13.39
N ILE A 83 0.40 5.56 -14.01
CA ILE A 83 1.60 6.06 -14.72
C ILE A 83 1.18 7.05 -15.81
N ASP A 84 0.23 6.66 -16.66
CA ASP A 84 -0.24 7.48 -17.78
C ASP A 84 -0.93 8.75 -17.28
N LYS A 85 -1.80 8.66 -16.26
CA LYS A 85 -2.50 9.80 -15.66
C LYS A 85 -1.52 10.84 -15.12
N VAL A 86 -0.51 10.41 -14.34
CA VAL A 86 0.51 11.32 -13.79
C VAL A 86 1.40 11.88 -14.88
N ALA A 87 1.76 11.09 -15.89
CA ALA A 87 2.55 11.57 -17.02
C ALA A 87 1.81 12.64 -17.83
N GLU A 88 0.51 12.45 -18.09
CA GLU A 88 -0.31 13.40 -18.83
C GLU A 88 -0.55 14.70 -18.04
N ARG A 89 -0.93 14.58 -16.77
CA ARG A 89 -1.27 15.72 -15.91
C ARG A 89 -0.03 16.52 -15.48
N ASP A 90 1.02 15.84 -14.99
CA ASP A 90 2.14 16.46 -14.29
C ASP A 90 3.46 16.39 -15.08
N GLY A 91 3.49 15.66 -16.21
CA GLY A 91 4.69 15.47 -17.00
C GLY A 91 5.76 14.60 -16.32
N LYS A 92 5.42 13.91 -15.22
CA LYS A 92 6.30 12.97 -14.52
C LYS A 92 6.16 11.58 -15.13
N LYS A 93 7.29 10.95 -15.41
CA LYS A 93 7.33 9.58 -15.95
C LYS A 93 7.88 8.64 -14.89
N PHE A 94 7.04 7.73 -14.46
CA PHE A 94 7.42 6.59 -13.64
C PHE A 94 7.57 5.37 -14.55
N ASP A 95 8.51 4.50 -14.25
CA ASP A 95 8.65 3.22 -14.95
C ASP A 95 7.56 2.24 -14.45
N ASN A 96 7.00 1.46 -15.35
CA ASN A 96 6.32 0.22 -14.96
C ASN A 96 7.36 -0.87 -14.63
N VAL A 97 6.90 -2.03 -14.17
CA VAL A 97 7.80 -3.11 -13.74
C VAL A 97 8.74 -3.55 -14.85
N GLY A 98 8.22 -3.78 -16.07
CA GLY A 98 9.03 -4.19 -17.22
C GLY A 98 10.06 -3.13 -17.60
N GLU A 99 9.67 -1.86 -17.67
CA GLU A 99 10.59 -0.75 -17.97
C GLU A 99 11.69 -0.63 -16.90
N ALA A 100 11.37 -0.81 -15.63
CA ALA A 100 12.35 -0.79 -14.55
C ALA A 100 13.32 -1.98 -14.62
N LEU A 101 12.83 -3.18 -14.92
CA LEU A 101 13.67 -4.38 -15.09
C LEU A 101 14.57 -4.27 -16.33
N GLU A 102 14.05 -3.78 -17.47
CA GLU A 102 14.86 -3.49 -18.66
C GLU A 102 15.95 -2.47 -18.33
N ARG A 103 15.62 -1.40 -17.61
CA ARG A 103 16.58 -0.38 -17.18
C ARG A 103 17.66 -0.95 -16.26
N ALA A 104 17.30 -1.84 -15.31
CA ALA A 104 18.28 -2.52 -14.45
C ALA A 104 19.26 -3.36 -15.26
N VAL A 105 18.78 -4.09 -16.27
CA VAL A 105 19.63 -4.86 -17.21
C VAL A 105 20.54 -3.93 -18.01
N ASP A 106 20.02 -2.84 -18.57
CA ASP A 106 20.78 -1.88 -19.37
C ASP A 106 21.84 -1.15 -18.53
N ASN A 107 21.58 -0.89 -17.26
CA ASN A 107 22.51 -0.33 -16.29
C ASN A 107 23.60 -1.32 -15.83
N GLY A 108 23.46 -2.60 -16.16
CA GLY A 108 24.42 -3.64 -15.81
C GLY A 108 24.36 -4.06 -14.34
N VAL A 109 23.19 -3.93 -13.72
CA VAL A 109 22.93 -4.43 -12.37
C VAL A 109 23.23 -5.92 -12.32
N LYS A 110 23.91 -6.38 -11.27
CA LYS A 110 24.27 -7.78 -11.04
C LYS A 110 23.43 -8.39 -9.93
N THR A 111 23.17 -7.63 -8.88
CA THR A 111 22.35 -8.05 -7.76
C THR A 111 21.09 -7.18 -7.69
N LEU A 112 19.93 -7.81 -7.85
CA LEU A 112 18.64 -7.16 -7.80
C LEU A 112 17.85 -7.67 -6.61
N VAL A 113 17.45 -6.76 -5.74
CA VAL A 113 16.46 -7.01 -4.68
C VAL A 113 15.18 -6.29 -5.08
N VAL A 114 14.05 -6.97 -5.05
CA VAL A 114 12.74 -6.38 -5.35
C VAL A 114 11.91 -6.36 -4.08
N GLN A 115 11.51 -5.18 -3.61
CA GLN A 115 10.63 -5.00 -2.46
C GLN A 115 9.26 -4.51 -2.94
N PRO A 116 8.23 -5.38 -2.93
CA PRO A 116 6.87 -4.94 -3.17
C PRO A 116 6.34 -4.18 -1.95
N THR A 117 5.60 -3.09 -2.18
CA THR A 117 4.85 -2.41 -1.12
C THR A 117 3.40 -2.89 -1.02
N HIS A 118 3.10 -4.03 -1.59
CA HIS A 118 1.78 -4.66 -1.53
C HIS A 118 1.42 -5.05 -0.09
N LEU A 119 0.13 -5.02 0.22
CA LEU A 119 -0.37 -5.42 1.54
C LEU A 119 -0.24 -6.93 1.77
N MET A 120 -0.42 -7.74 0.71
CA MET A 120 -0.51 -9.20 0.79
C MET A 120 -0.01 -9.87 -0.49
N ASP A 121 0.13 -11.20 -0.44
CA ASP A 121 0.36 -12.07 -1.60
C ASP A 121 -0.96 -12.27 -2.36
N GLY A 122 -1.31 -11.29 -3.17
CA GLY A 122 -2.48 -11.28 -4.06
C GLY A 122 -2.10 -11.42 -5.53
N PHE A 123 -3.05 -11.11 -6.43
CA PHE A 123 -2.83 -11.19 -7.88
C PHE A 123 -1.67 -10.30 -8.33
N GLU A 124 -1.60 -9.06 -7.85
CA GLU A 124 -0.52 -8.13 -8.21
C GLU A 124 0.87 -8.61 -7.79
N PHE A 125 0.97 -9.26 -6.62
CA PHE A 125 2.23 -9.87 -6.19
C PHE A 125 2.61 -11.05 -7.09
N THR A 126 1.64 -11.88 -7.48
CA THR A 126 1.84 -12.99 -8.40
C THR A 126 2.28 -12.50 -9.78
N ASP A 127 1.61 -11.46 -10.31
CA ASP A 127 1.97 -10.85 -11.60
C ASP A 127 3.37 -10.26 -11.57
N LEU A 128 3.74 -9.57 -10.49
CA LEU A 128 5.12 -9.09 -10.27
C LEU A 128 6.13 -10.24 -10.27
N GLN A 129 5.81 -11.34 -9.58
CA GLN A 129 6.67 -12.52 -9.54
C GLN A 129 6.86 -13.16 -10.93
N ASP A 130 5.78 -13.26 -11.69
CA ASP A 130 5.81 -13.82 -13.04
C ASP A 130 6.63 -12.92 -13.98
N GLU A 131 6.44 -11.60 -13.93
CA GLU A 131 7.22 -10.66 -14.72
C GLU A 131 8.71 -10.69 -14.33
N LEU A 132 9.03 -10.69 -13.03
CA LEU A 132 10.41 -10.80 -12.55
C LEU A 132 11.08 -12.09 -13.04
N ASN A 133 10.35 -13.21 -13.09
CA ASN A 133 10.88 -14.50 -13.55
C ASN A 133 11.35 -14.47 -15.01
N GLU A 134 10.83 -13.57 -15.84
CA GLU A 134 11.29 -13.41 -17.23
C GLU A 134 12.69 -12.79 -17.31
N TYR A 135 13.14 -12.10 -16.26
CA TYR A 135 14.41 -11.36 -16.23
C TYR A 135 15.49 -12.00 -15.33
N VAL A 136 15.19 -13.02 -14.53
CA VAL A 136 16.14 -13.56 -13.53
C VAL A 136 17.48 -13.98 -14.13
N ASP A 137 17.50 -14.50 -15.36
CA ASP A 137 18.72 -14.94 -16.03
C ASP A 137 19.65 -13.78 -16.45
N ASN A 138 19.18 -12.54 -16.34
CA ASN A 138 19.97 -11.35 -16.68
C ASN A 138 20.86 -10.86 -15.51
N PHE A 139 20.62 -11.34 -14.30
CA PHE A 139 21.30 -10.93 -13.08
C PHE A 139 22.13 -12.08 -12.49
N ASP A 140 23.18 -11.76 -11.75
CA ASP A 140 23.96 -12.76 -11.01
C ASP A 140 23.18 -13.26 -9.79
N GLN A 141 22.43 -12.37 -9.13
CA GLN A 141 21.57 -12.67 -7.98
C GLN A 141 20.28 -11.86 -8.05
N VAL A 142 19.15 -12.51 -7.76
CA VAL A 142 17.83 -11.87 -7.65
C VAL A 142 17.10 -12.41 -6.43
N VAL A 143 16.43 -11.54 -5.70
CA VAL A 143 15.51 -11.94 -4.64
C VAL A 143 14.28 -11.02 -4.64
N LEU A 144 13.10 -11.62 -4.45
CA LEU A 144 11.84 -10.94 -4.21
C LEU A 144 11.55 -11.00 -2.70
N ALA A 145 11.46 -9.83 -2.08
CA ALA A 145 11.08 -9.70 -0.67
C ALA A 145 9.59 -9.93 -0.45
N ASN A 146 9.20 -10.17 0.78
CA ASN A 146 7.80 -10.40 1.14
C ASN A 146 6.96 -9.12 1.09
N PRO A 147 5.65 -9.22 0.77
CA PRO A 147 4.69 -8.14 1.00
C PRO A 147 4.46 -7.94 2.51
N LEU A 148 3.63 -6.95 2.89
CA LEU A 148 3.50 -6.51 4.28
C LEU A 148 2.99 -7.62 5.22
N LEU A 149 1.92 -8.32 4.85
CA LEU A 149 1.25 -9.33 5.68
C LEU A 149 1.61 -10.75 5.23
N THR A 150 2.68 -11.30 5.77
CA THR A 150 3.17 -12.64 5.42
C THR A 150 3.22 -13.58 6.62
N SER A 151 3.68 -13.09 7.77
CA SER A 151 3.85 -13.88 9.00
C SER A 151 2.86 -13.48 10.10
N GLU A 152 2.71 -14.30 11.13
CA GLU A 152 1.92 -13.96 12.34
C GLU A 152 2.44 -12.68 13.00
N GLU A 153 3.76 -12.48 13.02
CA GLU A 153 4.40 -11.31 13.58
C GLU A 153 4.02 -10.04 12.79
N ASP A 154 3.91 -10.13 11.47
CA ASP A 154 3.49 -9.00 10.64
C ASP A 154 2.07 -8.56 10.99
N PHE A 155 1.14 -9.51 11.19
CA PHE A 155 -0.22 -9.19 11.62
C PHE A 155 -0.23 -8.50 12.98
N ASP A 156 0.54 -8.99 13.94
CA ASP A 156 0.64 -8.39 15.28
C ASP A 156 1.24 -6.97 15.20
N ASN A 157 2.24 -6.77 14.36
CA ASN A 157 2.87 -5.47 14.13
C ASN A 157 1.93 -4.48 13.43
N VAL A 158 1.19 -4.91 12.41
CA VAL A 158 0.19 -4.06 11.74
C VAL A 158 -0.92 -3.67 12.69
N VAL A 159 -1.46 -4.62 13.48
CA VAL A 159 -2.48 -4.33 14.50
C VAL A 159 -1.95 -3.28 15.50
N THR A 160 -0.72 -3.42 15.96
CA THR A 160 -0.10 -2.43 16.85
C THR A 160 0.01 -1.07 16.16
N ALA A 161 0.52 -1.02 14.94
CA ALA A 161 0.70 0.22 14.19
C ALA A 161 -0.62 0.98 13.98
N ILE A 162 -1.68 0.28 13.53
CA ILE A 162 -2.98 0.92 13.26
C ILE A 162 -3.71 1.32 14.53
N THR A 163 -3.58 0.56 15.62
CA THR A 163 -4.21 0.92 16.91
C THR A 163 -3.47 2.08 17.58
N ASP A 164 -2.16 2.17 17.49
CA ASP A 164 -1.38 3.31 17.97
C ASP A 164 -1.71 4.58 17.17
N ALA A 165 -1.83 4.47 15.84
CA ALA A 165 -2.16 5.58 14.95
C ALA A 165 -3.60 6.12 15.15
N THR A 166 -4.47 5.35 15.77
CA THR A 166 -5.88 5.71 16.02
C THR A 166 -6.21 5.85 17.50
N ALA A 167 -5.21 5.83 18.38
CA ALA A 167 -5.40 5.86 19.82
C ALA A 167 -6.19 7.10 20.33
N GLU A 168 -6.10 8.22 19.61
CA GLU A 168 -6.86 9.43 19.96
C GLU A 168 -8.37 9.29 19.75
N TYR A 169 -8.81 8.37 18.90
CA TYR A 169 -10.22 8.07 18.60
C TYR A 169 -10.77 6.94 19.46
N ASP A 170 -9.90 6.21 20.19
CA ASP A 170 -10.27 5.04 21.00
C ASP A 170 -10.81 5.46 22.38
N ASP A 171 -11.96 6.11 22.41
CA ASP A 171 -12.63 6.65 23.59
C ASP A 171 -13.74 5.76 24.16
N GLY A 172 -14.01 4.62 23.51
CA GLY A 172 -15.05 3.66 23.86
C GLY A 172 -16.46 4.01 23.38
N GLU A 173 -16.66 5.20 22.78
CA GLU A 173 -17.94 5.63 22.17
C GLU A 173 -17.83 5.75 20.64
N THR A 174 -16.62 5.62 20.10
CA THR A 174 -16.28 5.71 18.68
C THR A 174 -15.99 4.33 18.12
N ALA A 175 -16.63 3.97 17.01
CA ALA A 175 -16.24 2.83 16.17
C ALA A 175 -15.13 3.26 15.21
N ILE A 176 -14.03 2.53 15.18
CA ILE A 176 -12.90 2.78 14.28
C ILE A 176 -12.96 1.74 13.17
N VAL A 177 -13.18 2.18 11.94
CA VAL A 177 -13.46 1.32 10.80
C VAL A 177 -12.36 1.47 9.77
N PHE A 178 -11.72 0.36 9.43
CA PHE A 178 -10.69 0.27 8.41
C PHE A 178 -11.27 -0.30 7.12
N MET A 179 -11.08 0.42 6.03
CA MET A 179 -11.50 0.03 4.68
C MET A 179 -10.30 -0.43 3.87
N GLY A 180 -10.24 -1.72 3.55
CA GLY A 180 -9.30 -2.29 2.60
C GLY A 180 -9.91 -2.41 1.21
N HIS A 181 -9.06 -2.69 0.20
CA HIS A 181 -9.52 -2.91 -1.17
C HIS A 181 -10.39 -4.16 -1.27
N GLY A 182 -9.89 -5.28 -0.78
CA GLY A 182 -10.49 -6.59 -1.01
C GLY A 182 -9.94 -7.26 -2.28
N THR A 183 -10.13 -8.55 -2.40
CA THR A 183 -9.71 -9.33 -3.57
C THR A 183 -10.50 -10.62 -3.68
N GLU A 184 -10.68 -11.15 -4.89
CA GLU A 184 -11.23 -12.49 -5.12
C GLU A 184 -10.22 -13.62 -4.85
N ALA A 185 -8.93 -13.28 -4.65
CA ALA A 185 -7.90 -14.27 -4.30
C ALA A 185 -8.10 -14.83 -2.88
N ASP A 186 -7.53 -16.02 -2.63
CA ASP A 186 -7.55 -16.64 -1.30
C ASP A 186 -6.90 -15.73 -0.22
N SER A 187 -5.96 -14.88 -0.62
CA SER A 187 -5.32 -13.89 0.26
C SER A 187 -6.28 -12.85 0.86
N ASN A 188 -7.53 -12.77 0.39
CA ASN A 188 -8.56 -11.94 1.04
C ASN A 188 -8.81 -12.31 2.51
N GLU A 189 -8.42 -13.51 2.92
CA GLU A 189 -8.50 -13.95 4.32
C GLU A 189 -7.72 -13.05 5.30
N VAL A 190 -6.75 -12.26 4.82
CA VAL A 190 -5.97 -11.33 5.66
C VAL A 190 -6.85 -10.32 6.40
N TYR A 191 -7.96 -9.89 5.80
CA TYR A 191 -8.88 -8.93 6.44
C TYR A 191 -9.61 -9.54 7.63
N GLY A 192 -10.10 -10.78 7.48
CA GLY A 192 -10.70 -11.53 8.59
C GLY A 192 -9.68 -11.82 9.70
N LYS A 193 -8.45 -12.15 9.33
CA LYS A 193 -7.37 -12.40 10.29
C LYS A 193 -6.97 -11.12 11.05
N LEU A 194 -6.91 -9.96 10.38
CA LEU A 194 -6.71 -8.67 11.06
C LEU A 194 -7.84 -8.38 12.06
N GLN A 195 -9.10 -8.64 11.68
CA GLN A 195 -10.24 -8.48 12.58
C GLN A 195 -10.11 -9.38 13.82
N ASP A 196 -9.73 -10.64 13.65
CA ASP A 196 -9.51 -11.59 14.75
C ASP A 196 -8.40 -11.09 15.68
N LYS A 197 -7.29 -10.62 15.13
CA LYS A 197 -6.16 -10.08 15.88
C LYS A 197 -6.52 -8.81 16.67
N LEU A 198 -7.33 -7.93 16.10
CA LEU A 198 -7.87 -6.75 16.80
C LEU A 198 -8.73 -7.17 17.99
N ALA A 199 -9.61 -8.17 17.81
CA ALA A 199 -10.42 -8.72 18.89
C ALA A 199 -9.55 -9.38 19.98
N GLU A 200 -8.52 -10.15 19.61
CA GLU A 200 -7.54 -10.73 20.54
C GLU A 200 -6.80 -9.65 21.35
N ALA A 201 -6.53 -8.50 20.73
CA ALA A 201 -5.93 -7.34 21.38
C ALA A 201 -6.91 -6.55 22.27
N GLY A 202 -8.18 -6.99 22.36
CA GLY A 202 -9.24 -6.31 23.15
C GLY A 202 -9.74 -5.02 22.51
N LYS A 203 -9.63 -4.90 21.18
CA LYS A 203 -10.07 -3.76 20.40
C LYS A 203 -11.46 -4.03 19.79
N ASP A 204 -12.45 -4.17 20.65
CA ASP A 204 -13.82 -4.57 20.27
C ASP A 204 -14.57 -3.48 19.47
N ASN A 205 -14.08 -2.24 19.48
CA ASN A 205 -14.60 -1.10 18.72
C ASN A 205 -13.87 -0.86 17.39
N TYR A 206 -13.02 -1.80 16.96
CA TYR A 206 -12.30 -1.76 15.70
C TYR A 206 -12.89 -2.75 14.70
N PHE A 207 -13.14 -2.29 13.49
CA PHE A 207 -13.79 -3.06 12.43
C PHE A 207 -12.98 -3.00 11.14
N VAL A 208 -12.92 -4.11 10.44
CA VAL A 208 -12.23 -4.24 9.14
C VAL A 208 -13.23 -4.67 8.08
N GLY A 209 -13.25 -3.96 6.97
CA GLY A 209 -14.02 -4.34 5.80
C GLY A 209 -13.32 -4.00 4.51
N THR A 210 -13.96 -4.29 3.38
CA THR A 210 -13.39 -4.14 2.05
C THR A 210 -14.37 -3.49 1.08
N VAL A 211 -13.83 -2.82 0.04
CA VAL A 211 -14.63 -2.22 -1.04
C VAL A 211 -15.18 -3.32 -1.95
N GLU A 212 -14.34 -4.25 -2.40
CA GLU A 212 -14.66 -5.16 -3.49
C GLU A 212 -14.89 -6.61 -3.07
N ALA A 213 -14.75 -6.92 -1.76
CA ALA A 213 -14.88 -8.29 -1.29
C ALA A 213 -15.62 -8.38 0.06
N SER A 214 -15.28 -9.37 0.88
CA SER A 214 -15.86 -9.57 2.21
C SER A 214 -14.76 -9.46 3.29
N PRO A 215 -15.05 -8.84 4.45
CA PRO A 215 -16.36 -8.26 4.84
C PRO A 215 -16.72 -7.01 4.04
N SER A 216 -17.97 -6.92 3.61
CA SER A 216 -18.50 -5.77 2.86
C SER A 216 -18.85 -4.59 3.77
N LEU A 217 -19.15 -3.43 3.18
CA LEU A 217 -19.69 -2.26 3.91
C LEU A 217 -20.94 -2.63 4.75
N GLU A 218 -21.84 -3.43 4.17
CA GLU A 218 -23.05 -3.85 4.87
C GLU A 218 -22.74 -4.76 6.08
N ASP A 219 -21.76 -5.64 5.95
CA ASP A 219 -21.31 -6.50 7.04
C ASP A 219 -20.74 -5.67 8.19
N VAL A 220 -19.89 -4.68 7.85
CA VAL A 220 -19.29 -3.77 8.83
C VAL A 220 -20.34 -2.88 9.48
N LEU A 221 -21.26 -2.30 8.70
CA LEU A 221 -22.36 -1.50 9.25
C LEU A 221 -23.20 -2.31 10.25
N ALA A 222 -23.54 -3.55 9.90
CA ALA A 222 -24.30 -4.44 10.79
C ALA A 222 -23.54 -4.72 12.09
N ALA A 223 -22.22 -4.96 12.01
CA ALA A 223 -21.38 -5.18 13.19
C ALA A 223 -21.28 -3.92 14.08
N VAL A 224 -21.09 -2.75 13.49
CA VAL A 224 -21.07 -1.46 14.23
C VAL A 224 -22.40 -1.20 14.93
N GLN A 225 -23.53 -1.55 14.31
CA GLN A 225 -24.88 -1.38 14.88
C GLN A 225 -25.16 -2.30 16.07
N GLU A 226 -24.38 -3.34 16.32
CA GLU A 226 -24.47 -4.17 17.52
C GLU A 226 -23.93 -3.46 18.77
N GLY A 227 -23.11 -2.42 18.61
CA GLY A 227 -22.55 -1.61 19.71
C GLY A 227 -23.32 -0.32 19.95
N ASP A 228 -22.97 0.36 21.03
CA ASP A 228 -23.59 1.64 21.44
C ASP A 228 -22.75 2.86 20.98
N TYR A 229 -22.21 2.80 19.76
CA TYR A 229 -21.37 3.87 19.21
C TYR A 229 -22.20 5.05 18.74
N THR A 230 -21.64 6.26 18.84
CA THR A 230 -22.27 7.51 18.37
C THR A 230 -21.49 8.13 17.22
N LYS A 231 -20.22 7.78 17.09
CA LYS A 231 -19.29 8.26 16.08
C LYS A 231 -18.62 7.09 15.36
N VAL A 232 -18.32 7.30 14.09
CA VAL A 232 -17.50 6.40 13.26
C VAL A 232 -16.32 7.18 12.73
N VAL A 233 -15.12 6.63 12.88
CA VAL A 233 -13.91 7.10 12.23
C VAL A 233 -13.56 6.10 11.13
N LEU A 234 -13.57 6.57 9.89
CA LEU A 234 -13.19 5.78 8.71
C LEU A 234 -11.72 6.02 8.39
N ARG A 235 -10.97 4.94 8.25
CA ARG A 235 -9.57 4.96 7.87
C ARG A 235 -9.29 3.99 6.73
N ASP A 236 -8.33 4.39 5.92
CA ASP A 236 -7.81 3.55 4.86
C ASP A 236 -6.93 2.41 5.44
N LEU A 237 -7.12 1.18 4.93
CA LEU A 237 -6.28 0.01 5.21
C LEU A 237 -5.48 -0.40 3.97
N MET A 238 -5.18 0.54 3.11
CA MET A 238 -4.29 0.38 1.97
C MET A 238 -2.99 1.12 2.22
N VAL A 239 -1.95 0.78 1.48
CA VAL A 239 -0.64 1.44 1.64
C VAL A 239 -0.70 2.91 1.24
N VAL A 240 -1.52 3.23 0.26
CA VAL A 240 -1.80 4.59 -0.23
C VAL A 240 -3.29 4.93 -0.05
N ALA A 241 -3.60 6.16 0.32
CA ALA A 241 -4.97 6.68 0.28
C ALA A 241 -5.22 7.29 -1.12
N GLY A 242 -5.60 6.43 -2.05
CA GLY A 242 -5.86 6.75 -3.45
C GLY A 242 -7.34 6.99 -3.72
N ASP A 243 -7.78 6.63 -4.92
CA ASP A 243 -9.14 6.84 -5.42
C ASP A 243 -10.21 6.22 -4.51
N HIS A 244 -10.06 4.96 -4.10
CA HIS A 244 -10.99 4.30 -3.17
C HIS A 244 -11.14 5.04 -1.83
N ALA A 245 -10.04 5.55 -1.28
CA ALA A 245 -10.12 6.32 -0.03
C ALA A 245 -10.86 7.65 -0.21
N HIS A 246 -10.68 8.32 -1.35
CA HIS A 246 -11.31 9.61 -1.62
C HIS A 246 -12.77 9.47 -2.04
N ASN A 247 -13.09 8.48 -2.88
CA ASN A 247 -14.42 8.32 -3.46
C ASN A 247 -15.27 7.30 -2.69
N ASP A 248 -14.82 6.04 -2.56
CA ASP A 248 -15.64 4.99 -1.92
C ASP A 248 -15.72 5.17 -0.41
N MET A 249 -14.63 5.59 0.25
CA MET A 249 -14.65 5.81 1.69
C MET A 249 -15.20 7.19 2.06
N ALA A 250 -14.57 8.26 1.59
CA ALA A 250 -14.80 9.62 2.06
C ALA A 250 -15.68 10.48 1.12
N GLY A 251 -16.08 9.95 -0.03
CA GLY A 251 -16.89 10.66 -1.02
C GLY A 251 -18.27 11.06 -0.49
N ASP A 252 -18.85 12.09 -1.12
CA ASP A 252 -20.19 12.59 -0.79
C ASP A 252 -21.30 11.92 -1.61
N GLU A 253 -20.95 11.00 -2.51
CA GLU A 253 -21.89 10.26 -3.35
C GLU A 253 -22.67 9.23 -2.53
N GLU A 254 -23.92 8.97 -2.94
CA GLU A 254 -24.78 7.96 -2.32
C GLU A 254 -24.12 6.56 -2.45
N GLY A 255 -23.94 5.88 -1.32
CA GLY A 255 -23.32 4.55 -1.28
C GLY A 255 -21.85 4.55 -0.87
N SER A 256 -21.22 5.72 -0.71
CA SER A 256 -19.91 5.76 -0.05
C SER A 256 -20.01 5.27 1.41
N TRP A 257 -18.90 4.84 1.97
CA TRP A 257 -18.85 4.43 3.38
C TRP A 257 -19.31 5.57 4.29
N LYS A 258 -18.81 6.78 4.07
CA LYS A 258 -19.19 8.00 4.79
C LYS A 258 -20.71 8.20 4.77
N THR A 259 -21.31 8.32 3.59
CA THR A 259 -22.75 8.61 3.47
C THR A 259 -23.61 7.48 4.05
N THR A 260 -23.17 6.22 3.93
CA THR A 260 -23.86 5.05 4.48
C THR A 260 -23.89 5.09 6.01
N PHE A 261 -22.79 5.43 6.67
CA PHE A 261 -22.76 5.56 8.13
C PHE A 261 -23.51 6.82 8.61
N GLU A 262 -23.42 7.95 7.87
CA GLU A 262 -24.20 9.16 8.17
C GLU A 262 -25.70 8.90 8.08
N ASP A 263 -26.16 8.20 7.04
CA ASP A 263 -27.58 7.83 6.87
C ASP A 263 -28.06 6.85 7.97
N ALA A 264 -27.15 6.06 8.52
CA ALA A 264 -27.43 5.21 9.68
C ALA A 264 -27.47 6.00 11.01
N GLY A 265 -27.13 7.29 11.00
CA GLY A 265 -27.27 8.22 12.13
C GLY A 265 -25.99 8.43 12.94
N TYR A 266 -24.84 8.02 12.46
CA TYR A 266 -23.54 8.26 13.09
C TYR A 266 -22.96 9.62 12.71
N GLU A 267 -22.17 10.21 13.61
CA GLU A 267 -21.21 11.25 13.27
C GLU A 267 -20.01 10.57 12.60
N VAL A 268 -19.62 11.02 11.39
CA VAL A 268 -18.56 10.37 10.62
C VAL A 268 -17.37 11.32 10.44
N GLU A 269 -16.18 10.80 10.73
CA GLU A 269 -14.90 11.45 10.42
C GLU A 269 -14.10 10.54 9.50
N CYS A 270 -13.57 11.09 8.39
CA CYS A 270 -12.73 10.36 7.45
C CYS A 270 -11.29 10.84 7.58
N VAL A 271 -10.36 9.91 7.68
CA VAL A 271 -8.92 10.16 7.73
C VAL A 271 -8.27 9.51 6.51
N LEU A 272 -7.78 10.37 5.60
CA LEU A 272 -7.21 9.99 4.30
C LEU A 272 -5.70 9.77 4.38
N ASP A 273 -5.27 8.96 5.34
CA ASP A 273 -3.88 8.59 5.55
C ASP A 273 -3.67 7.13 5.15
N GLY A 274 -2.81 6.86 4.17
CA GLY A 274 -2.42 5.50 3.81
C GLY A 274 -1.48 4.88 4.86
N LEU A 275 -1.44 3.55 4.92
CA LEU A 275 -0.56 2.83 5.87
C LEU A 275 0.92 3.18 5.70
N GLY A 276 1.35 3.52 4.46
CA GLY A 276 2.73 3.91 4.17
C GLY A 276 3.22 5.16 4.89
N GLN A 277 2.31 5.99 5.46
CA GLN A 277 2.67 7.14 6.29
C GLN A 277 3.14 6.76 7.69
N LEU A 278 2.85 5.53 8.14
CA LEU A 278 3.17 5.09 9.48
C LEU A 278 4.63 4.58 9.54
N ASP A 279 5.46 5.19 10.37
CA ASP A 279 6.85 4.78 10.57
C ASP A 279 6.97 3.28 10.88
N ALA A 280 6.06 2.72 11.68
CA ALA A 280 6.05 1.31 12.02
C ALA A 280 5.87 0.42 10.78
N ILE A 281 5.03 0.82 9.84
CA ILE A 281 4.81 0.10 8.57
C ILE A 281 6.03 0.21 7.66
N GLN A 282 6.63 1.41 7.56
CA GLN A 282 7.87 1.61 6.80
C GLN A 282 8.99 0.70 7.32
N GLN A 283 9.15 0.58 8.64
CA GLN A 283 10.13 -0.29 9.27
C GLN A 283 9.86 -1.79 9.03
N MET A 284 8.62 -2.21 8.81
CA MET A 284 8.32 -3.59 8.41
C MET A 284 8.85 -3.88 7.00
N TYR A 285 8.68 -2.97 6.04
CA TYR A 285 9.27 -3.12 4.70
C TYR A 285 10.80 -3.11 4.75
N VAL A 286 11.41 -2.28 5.61
CA VAL A 286 12.86 -2.31 5.85
C VAL A 286 13.30 -3.68 6.36
N ALA A 287 12.58 -4.28 7.32
CA ALA A 287 12.89 -5.61 7.84
C ALA A 287 12.78 -6.70 6.76
N HIS A 288 11.70 -6.69 5.97
CA HIS A 288 11.52 -7.64 4.86
C HIS A 288 12.61 -7.53 3.79
N THR A 289 13.00 -6.29 3.45
CA THR A 289 14.14 -6.05 2.53
C THR A 289 15.44 -6.59 3.09
N GLN A 290 15.71 -6.34 4.38
CA GLN A 290 16.90 -6.84 5.07
C GLN A 290 16.96 -8.37 5.06
N GLU A 291 15.86 -9.03 5.38
CA GLU A 291 15.75 -10.50 5.35
C GLU A 291 16.02 -11.05 3.94
N ALA A 292 15.49 -10.38 2.90
CA ALA A 292 15.74 -10.77 1.52
C ALA A 292 17.22 -10.64 1.15
N ILE A 293 17.90 -9.55 1.51
CA ILE A 293 19.35 -9.37 1.28
C ILE A 293 20.16 -10.42 2.03
N ASP A 294 19.79 -10.74 3.26
CA ASP A 294 20.50 -11.75 4.06
C ASP A 294 20.43 -13.15 3.44
N THR A 295 19.32 -13.48 2.71
CA THR A 295 19.23 -14.75 1.98
C THR A 295 20.24 -14.83 0.83
N LEU A 296 20.54 -13.73 0.14
CA LEU A 296 21.56 -13.69 -0.91
C LEU A 296 22.96 -13.93 -0.34
N SER A 297 23.26 -13.30 0.79
CA SER A 297 24.55 -13.43 1.47
C SER A 297 24.81 -14.85 2.03
N ALA A 298 23.75 -15.58 2.38
CA ALA A 298 23.86 -16.94 2.90
C ALA A 298 24.07 -18.01 1.80
N ALA A 299 23.87 -17.64 0.53
CA ALA A 299 23.99 -18.55 -0.61
C ALA A 299 25.43 -18.60 -1.20
N GLU A 300 26.34 -17.73 -0.75
CA GLU A 300 27.77 -17.74 -1.07
C GLU A 300 28.55 -18.70 -0.13
#